data_9432ad55d3b69c7f5073c1b5fdbc78e0
#
_entry.id   9432ad55d3b69c7f5073c1b5fdbc78e0
#
_cell.length_a   1.000
_cell.length_b   1.000
_cell.length_c   1.000
_cell.angle_alpha   90.00
_cell.angle_beta   90.00
_cell.angle_gamma   90.00
#
_symmetry.space_group_name_H-M   'P 1'
#
loop_
_entity.id
_entity.type
_entity.pdbx_description
1 polymer ?
#
loop_
_entity_poly.entity_id
_entity_poly.type
_entity_poly.pdbx_seq_one_letter_code
_entity_poly.pdbx_strand_id
1 'polypeptide(L)'
;IAEPEYLELLKKCNCVVQISMVCSSYDKLEEGAPSFEERLEIARKVAPSVKRLTVRIQPYMHEVYGEVYENLEKFKAAGAYGVIVEGMKFASKRPGLVKVAGDYTYPKALIEGDILKLKQRAHELGLALYSGENRTRELGDSLCCCGVSDLPGFKVNEYNLNHLLHGGKPAKTPQMQ
;
A
#
# COMPACT_ATOMS: atom_id res chain seq x y z
N ILE A 1 -3.06 -17.69 -5.61
CA ILE A 1 -2.04 -17.57 -4.54
C ILE A 1 -2.47 -18.25 -3.23
N ALA A 2 -3.76 -18.36 -2.96
CA ALA A 2 -4.28 -18.97 -1.74
C ALA A 2 -4.52 -20.50 -1.85
N GLU A 3 -4.16 -21.12 -2.97
CA GLU A 3 -4.21 -22.56 -3.14
C GLU A 3 -3.08 -23.25 -2.35
N PRO A 4 -3.30 -24.46 -1.82
CA PRO A 4 -2.35 -25.12 -0.93
C PRO A 4 -0.92 -25.21 -1.48
N GLU A 5 -0.76 -25.53 -2.76
CA GLU A 5 0.57 -25.62 -3.39
C GLU A 5 1.32 -24.31 -3.41
N TYR A 6 0.63 -23.17 -3.63
CA TYR A 6 1.26 -21.84 -3.59
C TYR A 6 1.61 -21.43 -2.16
N LEU A 7 0.77 -21.76 -1.18
CA LEU A 7 1.06 -21.48 0.23
C LEU A 7 2.32 -22.25 0.70
N GLU A 8 2.49 -23.50 0.28
CA GLU A 8 3.71 -24.25 0.59
C GLU A 8 4.97 -23.69 -0.08
N LEU A 9 4.85 -23.12 -1.28
CA LEU A 9 5.95 -22.41 -1.94
C LEU A 9 6.29 -21.11 -1.21
N LEU A 10 5.26 -20.33 -0.81
CA LEU A 10 5.45 -19.08 -0.07
C LEU A 10 6.20 -19.29 1.25
N LYS A 11 5.88 -20.36 1.99
CA LYS A 11 6.59 -20.72 3.24
C LYS A 11 8.09 -20.96 3.04
N LYS A 12 8.47 -21.44 1.86
CA LYS A 12 9.90 -21.73 1.51
C LYS A 12 10.63 -20.48 1.00
N CYS A 13 9.90 -19.42 0.65
CA CYS A 13 10.46 -18.21 0.08
C CYS A 13 10.67 -17.13 1.15
N ASN A 14 11.71 -16.31 0.96
CA ASN A 14 11.84 -15.06 1.69
C ASN A 14 10.99 -13.99 0.94
N CYS A 15 9.68 -13.98 1.16
CA CYS A 15 8.77 -13.13 0.41
C CYS A 15 7.84 -12.30 1.31
N VAL A 16 7.43 -11.18 0.75
CA VAL A 16 6.38 -10.30 1.26
C VAL A 16 5.27 -10.25 0.23
N VAL A 17 4.04 -10.31 0.66
CA VAL A 17 2.87 -10.21 -0.21
C VAL A 17 2.13 -8.92 0.07
N GLN A 18 1.79 -8.21 -1.00
CA GLN A 18 0.88 -7.07 -0.96
C GLN A 18 -0.43 -7.45 -1.65
N ILE A 19 -1.55 -7.23 -0.97
CA ILE A 19 -2.88 -7.43 -1.55
C ILE A 19 -3.55 -6.07 -1.67
N SER A 20 -3.92 -5.71 -2.90
CA SER A 20 -4.67 -4.48 -3.15
C SER A 20 -6.12 -4.69 -2.73
N MET A 21 -6.59 -3.91 -1.76
CA MET A 21 -7.99 -3.84 -1.35
C MET A 21 -8.24 -2.52 -0.63
N VAL A 22 -9.37 -1.89 -0.92
CA VAL A 22 -9.74 -0.60 -0.34
C VAL A 22 -10.95 -0.77 0.56
N CYS A 23 -12.09 -1.07 -0.04
CA CYS A 23 -13.37 -1.20 0.65
C CYS A 23 -14.41 -1.89 -0.24
N SER A 24 -15.52 -2.35 0.35
CA SER A 24 -16.58 -3.06 -0.39
C SER A 24 -17.32 -2.17 -1.39
N SER A 25 -17.33 -0.84 -1.17
CA SER A 25 -17.88 0.11 -2.15
C SER A 25 -17.20 0.02 -3.52
N TYR A 26 -15.95 -0.49 -3.57
CA TYR A 26 -15.20 -0.65 -4.83
C TYR A 26 -15.57 -1.90 -5.62
N ASP A 27 -16.23 -2.88 -5.01
CA ASP A 27 -16.56 -4.14 -5.68
C ASP A 27 -17.39 -3.91 -6.96
N LYS A 28 -18.21 -2.86 -6.99
CA LYS A 28 -18.98 -2.45 -8.17
C LYS A 28 -18.15 -1.75 -9.25
N LEU A 29 -16.96 -1.26 -8.92
CA LEU A 29 -16.06 -0.53 -9.82
C LEU A 29 -15.01 -1.45 -10.43
N GLU A 30 -14.76 -2.59 -9.81
CA GLU A 30 -13.73 -3.56 -10.19
C GLU A 30 -14.38 -4.85 -10.74
N GLU A 31 -15.18 -4.72 -11.79
CA GLU A 31 -15.86 -5.86 -12.41
C GLU A 31 -14.87 -6.96 -12.83
N GLY A 32 -15.16 -8.21 -12.44
CA GLY A 32 -14.30 -9.36 -12.71
C GLY A 32 -13.12 -9.55 -11.74
N ALA A 33 -12.90 -8.64 -10.80
CA ALA A 33 -11.93 -8.83 -9.72
C ALA A 33 -12.59 -9.48 -8.49
N PRO A 34 -11.83 -10.18 -7.63
CA PRO A 34 -12.37 -10.67 -6.36
C PRO A 34 -12.92 -9.53 -5.51
N SER A 35 -14.04 -9.77 -4.85
CA SER A 35 -14.66 -8.82 -3.92
C SER A 35 -13.74 -8.48 -2.73
N PHE A 36 -14.07 -7.44 -2.00
CA PHE A 36 -13.36 -7.04 -0.80
C PHE A 36 -13.28 -8.18 0.24
N GLU A 37 -14.39 -8.87 0.48
CA GLU A 37 -14.43 -9.99 1.45
C GLU A 37 -13.63 -11.20 0.95
N GLU A 38 -13.66 -11.51 -0.34
CA GLU A 38 -12.82 -12.58 -0.92
C GLU A 38 -11.34 -12.26 -0.78
N ARG A 39 -10.93 -11.00 -0.99
CA ARG A 39 -9.54 -10.55 -0.78
C ARG A 39 -9.13 -10.62 0.70
N LEU A 40 -10.03 -10.32 1.64
CA LEU A 40 -9.78 -10.52 3.07
C LEU A 40 -9.56 -12.00 3.41
N GLU A 41 -10.35 -12.88 2.83
CA GLU A 41 -10.18 -14.32 3.02
C GLU A 41 -8.86 -14.83 2.43
N ILE A 42 -8.47 -14.33 1.25
CA ILE A 42 -7.16 -14.61 0.67
C ILE A 42 -6.05 -14.13 1.60
N ALA A 43 -6.19 -12.92 2.18
CA ALA A 43 -5.22 -12.37 3.12
C ALA A 43 -5.04 -13.26 4.35
N ARG A 44 -6.14 -13.74 4.97
CA ARG A 44 -6.10 -14.65 6.11
C ARG A 44 -5.35 -15.95 5.81
N LYS A 45 -5.54 -16.51 4.61
CA LYS A 45 -4.85 -17.72 4.17
C LYS A 45 -3.37 -17.51 3.88
N VAL A 46 -3.02 -16.37 3.31
CA VAL A 46 -1.65 -16.06 2.87
C VAL A 46 -0.76 -15.58 4.02
N ALA A 47 -1.30 -14.78 4.96
CA ALA A 47 -0.52 -14.13 6.02
C ALA A 47 0.39 -15.10 6.80
N PRO A 48 -0.06 -16.33 7.20
CA PRO A 48 0.80 -17.27 7.93
C PRO A 48 1.95 -17.87 7.09
N SER A 49 1.90 -17.70 5.77
CA SER A 49 2.83 -18.35 4.83
C SER A 49 3.92 -17.40 4.30
N VAL A 50 3.93 -16.14 4.73
CA VAL A 50 4.86 -15.11 4.24
C VAL A 50 5.56 -14.40 5.38
N LYS A 51 6.68 -13.74 5.08
CA LYS A 51 7.41 -12.95 6.08
C LYS A 51 6.60 -11.74 6.55
N ARG A 52 5.80 -11.17 5.66
CA ARG A 52 4.95 -10.02 5.92
C ARG A 52 3.84 -9.95 4.88
N LEU A 53 2.63 -9.68 5.32
CA LEU A 53 1.51 -9.30 4.47
C LEU A 53 1.21 -7.81 4.68
N THR A 54 1.08 -7.06 3.61
CA THR A 54 0.61 -5.67 3.64
C THR A 54 -0.62 -5.50 2.77
N VAL A 55 -1.52 -4.63 3.19
CA VAL A 55 -2.68 -4.22 2.38
C VAL A 55 -2.34 -2.94 1.65
N ARG A 56 -2.52 -2.93 0.33
CA ARG A 56 -2.37 -1.73 -0.49
C ARG A 56 -3.73 -1.09 -0.72
N ILE A 57 -3.94 0.05 -0.08
CA ILE A 57 -5.13 0.89 -0.23
C ILE A 57 -4.89 1.81 -1.41
N GLN A 58 -5.14 1.27 -2.62
CA GLN A 58 -4.93 1.94 -3.89
C GLN A 58 -5.97 1.46 -4.91
N PRO A 59 -6.64 2.39 -5.62
CA PRO A 59 -6.56 3.84 -5.44
C PRO A 59 -7.35 4.32 -4.22
N TYR A 60 -6.72 5.14 -3.35
CA TYR A 60 -7.42 5.77 -2.25
C TYR A 60 -8.15 7.04 -2.71
N MET A 61 -9.42 7.15 -2.35
CA MET A 61 -10.23 8.36 -2.53
C MET A 61 -10.70 8.89 -1.18
N HIS A 62 -10.71 10.21 -1.03
CA HIS A 62 -11.13 10.87 0.22
C HIS A 62 -12.55 10.46 0.64
N GLU A 63 -13.44 10.29 -0.32
CA GLU A 63 -14.86 9.96 -0.10
C GLU A 63 -15.07 8.63 0.63
N VAL A 64 -14.12 7.70 0.54
CA VAL A 64 -14.19 6.40 1.24
C VAL A 64 -13.39 6.36 2.53
N TYR A 65 -12.91 7.51 3.03
CA TYR A 65 -12.12 7.61 4.25
C TYR A 65 -12.74 6.84 5.43
N GLY A 66 -14.03 7.05 5.70
CA GLY A 66 -14.74 6.41 6.81
C GLY A 66 -14.74 4.89 6.71
N GLU A 67 -15.03 4.35 5.53
CA GLU A 67 -15.03 2.91 5.29
C GLU A 67 -13.61 2.31 5.42
N VAL A 68 -12.59 3.01 4.90
CA VAL A 68 -11.18 2.59 5.05
C VAL A 68 -10.76 2.61 6.52
N TYR A 69 -11.16 3.63 7.28
CA TYR A 69 -10.85 3.74 8.71
C TYR A 69 -11.38 2.55 9.51
N GLU A 70 -12.62 2.14 9.26
CA GLU A 70 -13.25 0.97 9.87
C GLU A 70 -12.59 -0.34 9.40
N ASN A 71 -12.23 -0.44 8.13
CA ASN A 71 -11.61 -1.62 7.56
C ASN A 71 -10.21 -1.92 8.09
N LEU A 72 -9.51 -0.97 8.74
CA LEU A 72 -8.23 -1.22 9.38
C LEU A 72 -8.30 -2.37 10.41
N GLU A 73 -9.42 -2.51 11.13
CA GLU A 73 -9.64 -3.66 12.03
C GLU A 73 -9.71 -4.98 11.28
N LYS A 74 -10.42 -4.99 10.15
CA LYS A 74 -10.53 -6.19 9.29
C LYS A 74 -9.17 -6.59 8.72
N PHE A 75 -8.36 -5.60 8.30
CA PHE A 75 -7.00 -5.86 7.80
C PHE A 75 -6.11 -6.45 8.89
N LYS A 76 -6.18 -5.92 10.12
CA LYS A 76 -5.47 -6.49 11.26
C LYS A 76 -5.91 -7.92 11.55
N ALA A 77 -7.22 -8.17 11.60
CA ALA A 77 -7.79 -9.50 11.82
C ALA A 77 -7.43 -10.50 10.71
N ALA A 78 -7.19 -10.01 9.49
CA ALA A 78 -6.72 -10.83 8.37
C ALA A 78 -5.20 -11.11 8.40
N GLY A 79 -4.48 -10.64 9.42
CA GLY A 79 -3.06 -10.89 9.61
C GLY A 79 -2.13 -9.90 8.88
N ALA A 80 -2.65 -8.75 8.46
CA ALA A 80 -1.81 -7.71 7.89
C ALA A 80 -0.84 -7.15 8.94
N TYR A 81 0.41 -6.95 8.52
CA TYR A 81 1.42 -6.22 9.27
C TYR A 81 1.18 -4.70 9.21
N GLY A 82 0.73 -4.23 8.07
CA GLY A 82 0.49 -2.81 7.86
C GLY A 82 -0.25 -2.53 6.57
N VAL A 83 -0.49 -1.26 6.34
CA VAL A 83 -1.20 -0.74 5.17
C VAL A 83 -0.33 0.26 4.41
N ILE A 84 -0.55 0.34 3.11
CA ILE A 84 0.12 1.28 2.21
C ILE A 84 -0.96 2.11 1.54
N VAL A 85 -0.98 3.41 1.77
CA VAL A 85 -1.98 4.32 1.18
C VAL A 85 -1.39 5.01 -0.04
N GLU A 86 -2.10 4.96 -1.16
CA GLU A 86 -1.75 5.68 -2.39
C GLU A 86 -2.99 6.27 -3.03
N GLY A 87 -3.02 7.60 -3.17
CA GLY A 87 -4.17 8.36 -3.63
C GLY A 87 -4.52 8.13 -5.10
N MET A 88 -5.77 8.39 -5.43
CA MET A 88 -6.28 8.31 -6.80
C MET A 88 -5.68 9.42 -7.68
N LYS A 89 -5.32 9.04 -8.89
CA LYS A 89 -4.95 9.95 -9.98
C LYS A 89 -6.07 9.95 -11.03
N PHE A 90 -6.51 11.13 -11.40
CA PHE A 90 -7.59 11.30 -12.37
C PHE A 90 -7.03 11.90 -13.66
N ALA A 91 -7.43 11.35 -14.79
CA ALA A 91 -7.03 11.85 -16.11
C ALA A 91 -7.69 13.21 -16.45
N SER A 92 -8.83 13.53 -15.85
CA SER A 92 -9.59 14.74 -16.12
C SER A 92 -9.81 15.59 -14.87
N LYS A 93 -9.94 16.90 -15.09
CA LYS A 93 -10.25 17.87 -14.02
C LYS A 93 -11.63 17.60 -13.42
N ARG A 94 -11.72 17.61 -12.09
CA ARG A 94 -12.96 17.58 -11.31
C ARG A 94 -12.92 18.67 -10.25
N PRO A 95 -14.08 19.14 -9.74
CA PRO A 95 -14.12 20.08 -8.62
C PRO A 95 -13.29 19.57 -7.43
N GLY A 96 -12.55 20.47 -6.79
CA GLY A 96 -11.73 20.13 -5.62
C GLY A 96 -10.37 19.48 -5.92
N LEU A 97 -10.09 19.07 -7.16
CA LEU A 97 -8.82 18.49 -7.53
C LEU A 97 -7.81 19.56 -8.01
N VAL A 98 -6.54 19.27 -7.79
CA VAL A 98 -5.39 20.06 -8.25
C VAL A 98 -4.57 19.28 -9.27
N LYS A 99 -3.91 19.97 -10.21
CA LYS A 99 -3.06 19.35 -11.22
C LYS A 99 -1.64 19.17 -10.67
N VAL A 100 -1.13 17.94 -10.73
CA VAL A 100 0.23 17.58 -10.28
C VAL A 100 0.86 16.63 -11.30
N ALA A 101 1.99 17.00 -11.87
CA ALA A 101 2.77 16.17 -12.81
C ALA A 101 1.95 15.59 -13.98
N GLY A 102 0.97 16.36 -14.47
CA GLY A 102 0.12 15.91 -15.61
C GLY A 102 -1.26 15.36 -15.19
N ASP A 103 -1.37 14.76 -14.04
CA ASP A 103 -2.61 14.19 -13.51
C ASP A 103 -3.35 15.17 -12.59
N TYR A 104 -4.62 14.90 -12.35
CA TYR A 104 -5.40 15.58 -11.32
C TYR A 104 -5.47 14.68 -10.07
N THR A 105 -5.34 15.29 -8.90
CA THR A 105 -5.33 14.58 -7.62
C THR A 105 -5.91 15.47 -6.53
N TYR A 106 -6.21 14.89 -5.38
CA TYR A 106 -6.64 15.66 -4.22
C TYR A 106 -5.56 16.66 -3.77
N PRO A 107 -5.94 17.82 -3.18
CA PRO A 107 -5.00 18.71 -2.53
C PRO A 107 -4.15 17.98 -1.50
N LYS A 108 -2.85 18.31 -1.45
CA LYS A 108 -1.90 17.65 -0.53
C LYS A 108 -2.41 17.69 0.91
N ALA A 109 -2.82 18.85 1.41
CA ALA A 109 -3.29 19.01 2.78
C ALA A 109 -4.49 18.12 3.16
N LEU A 110 -5.40 17.85 2.20
CA LEU A 110 -6.53 16.97 2.42
C LEU A 110 -6.06 15.53 2.67
N ILE A 111 -5.22 15.02 1.78
CA ILE A 111 -4.68 13.65 1.87
C ILE A 111 -3.76 13.50 3.08
N GLU A 112 -2.95 14.50 3.42
CA GLU A 112 -2.14 14.51 4.64
C GLU A 112 -3.01 14.37 5.89
N GLY A 113 -4.12 15.11 5.96
CA GLY A 113 -5.08 15.01 7.07
C GLY A 113 -5.68 13.62 7.22
N ASP A 114 -6.05 12.99 6.11
CA ASP A 114 -6.57 11.62 6.11
C ASP A 114 -5.49 10.61 6.54
N ILE A 115 -4.30 10.67 5.94
CA ILE A 115 -3.19 9.77 6.24
C ILE A 115 -2.81 9.83 7.73
N LEU A 116 -2.74 11.03 8.32
CA LEU A 116 -2.40 11.18 9.75
C LEU A 116 -3.43 10.53 10.66
N LYS A 117 -4.73 10.67 10.37
CA LYS A 117 -5.80 10.03 11.13
C LYS A 117 -5.81 8.51 10.95
N LEU A 118 -5.63 8.04 9.70
CA LEU A 118 -5.51 6.61 9.41
C LEU A 118 -4.29 6.01 10.09
N LYS A 119 -3.16 6.74 10.14
CA LYS A 119 -1.93 6.30 10.82
C LYS A 119 -2.13 6.17 12.32
N GLN A 120 -2.77 7.15 12.95
CA GLN A 120 -3.11 7.05 14.37
C GLN A 120 -3.93 5.79 14.64
N ARG A 121 -5.00 5.58 13.87
CA ARG A 121 -5.86 4.39 14.02
C ARG A 121 -5.11 3.09 13.74
N ALA A 122 -4.29 3.06 12.72
CA ALA A 122 -3.45 1.91 12.40
C ALA A 122 -2.54 1.54 13.58
N HIS A 123 -1.87 2.53 14.18
CA HIS A 123 -1.02 2.31 15.34
C HIS A 123 -1.79 1.82 16.57
N GLU A 124 -2.99 2.33 16.84
CA GLU A 124 -3.88 1.82 17.89
C GLU A 124 -4.20 0.34 17.73
N LEU A 125 -4.29 -0.12 16.47
CA LEU A 125 -4.53 -1.53 16.11
C LEU A 125 -3.23 -2.35 16.01
N GLY A 126 -2.06 -1.74 16.18
CA GLY A 126 -0.76 -2.40 15.98
C GLY A 126 -0.48 -2.73 14.50
N LEU A 127 -0.95 -1.89 13.59
CA LEU A 127 -0.60 -1.90 12.16
C LEU A 127 0.44 -0.81 11.88
N ALA A 128 1.40 -1.08 11.02
CA ALA A 128 2.21 -0.03 10.40
C ALA A 128 1.43 0.68 9.28
N LEU A 129 1.74 1.96 9.04
CA LEU A 129 1.21 2.68 7.88
C LEU A 129 2.34 3.29 7.05
N TYR A 130 2.27 3.08 5.75
CA TYR A 130 3.21 3.62 4.76
C TYR A 130 2.47 4.44 3.71
N SER A 131 3.16 5.40 3.10
CA SER A 131 2.63 6.13 1.95
C SER A 131 3.28 5.66 0.65
N GLY A 132 2.46 5.32 -0.34
CA GLY A 132 2.87 5.00 -1.70
C GLY A 132 3.26 6.23 -2.53
N GLU A 133 2.84 7.43 -2.12
CA GLU A 133 3.07 8.67 -2.84
C GLU A 133 4.32 9.42 -2.37
N ASN A 134 5.07 10.00 -3.33
CA ASN A 134 6.24 10.83 -3.00
C ASN A 134 5.86 12.07 -2.18
N ARG A 135 4.71 12.67 -2.46
CA ARG A 135 4.24 13.91 -1.79
C ARG A 135 3.94 13.75 -0.29
N THR A 136 3.67 12.53 0.14
CA THR A 136 3.27 12.19 1.52
C THR A 136 4.11 11.07 2.11
N ARG A 137 5.25 10.74 1.46
CA ARG A 137 6.13 9.64 1.85
C ARG A 137 6.62 9.75 3.28
N GLU A 138 6.93 10.96 3.70
CA GLU A 138 7.41 11.29 5.03
C GLU A 138 6.38 11.06 6.14
N LEU A 139 5.10 10.95 5.80
CA LEU A 139 4.04 10.66 6.78
C LEU A 139 3.97 9.18 7.15
N GLY A 140 4.57 8.29 6.34
CA GLY A 140 4.65 6.87 6.62
C GLY A 140 5.58 6.55 7.81
N ASP A 141 5.57 5.31 8.27
CA ASP A 141 6.44 4.81 9.34
C ASP A 141 7.89 4.63 8.87
N SER A 142 8.10 4.61 7.57
CA SER A 142 9.42 4.72 6.95
C SER A 142 9.29 5.30 5.54
N LEU A 143 10.40 5.69 4.95
CA LEU A 143 10.45 6.13 3.55
C LEU A 143 10.30 4.98 2.54
N CYS A 144 10.26 3.74 3.00
CA CYS A 144 10.01 2.57 2.17
C CYS A 144 8.51 2.39 1.91
N CYS A 145 8.08 2.62 0.68
CA CYS A 145 6.68 2.47 0.28
C CYS A 145 6.15 1.02 0.34
N CYS A 146 7.03 0.05 0.50
CA CYS A 146 6.65 -1.37 0.55
C CYS A 146 6.67 -1.94 1.98
N GLY A 147 7.14 -1.15 2.96
CA GLY A 147 7.23 -1.58 4.36
C GLY A 147 8.15 -2.78 4.59
N VAL A 148 9.27 -2.86 3.85
CA VAL A 148 10.19 -4.01 3.92
C VAL A 148 11.61 -3.63 4.31
N SER A 149 11.90 -2.34 4.52
CA SER A 149 13.27 -1.85 4.75
C SER A 149 13.94 -2.39 6.02
N ASP A 150 13.17 -2.85 6.98
CA ASP A 150 13.59 -3.42 8.24
C ASP A 150 13.70 -4.96 8.21
N LEU A 151 13.28 -5.59 7.11
CA LEU A 151 13.32 -7.05 6.99
C LEU A 151 14.67 -7.55 6.47
N PRO A 152 15.28 -8.55 7.14
CA PRO A 152 16.52 -9.18 6.65
C PRO A 152 16.34 -9.79 5.26
N GLY A 153 17.29 -9.54 4.38
CA GLY A 153 17.30 -10.08 3.02
C GLY A 153 16.48 -9.26 2.00
N PHE A 154 15.83 -8.18 2.43
CA PHE A 154 15.16 -7.23 1.54
C PHE A 154 16.06 -5.99 1.37
N LYS A 155 16.57 -5.80 0.15
CA LYS A 155 17.39 -4.65 -0.20
C LYS A 155 16.53 -3.65 -0.96
N VAL A 156 16.23 -2.54 -0.30
CA VAL A 156 15.41 -1.48 -0.89
C VAL A 156 16.31 -0.51 -1.66
N ASN A 157 16.01 -0.33 -2.95
CA ASN A 157 16.67 0.65 -3.82
C ASN A 157 18.18 0.45 -4.08
N GLU A 158 18.72 -0.76 -3.93
CA GLU A 158 20.12 -1.00 -4.32
C GLU A 158 20.33 -0.93 -5.83
N TYR A 159 19.33 -1.36 -6.63
CA TYR A 159 19.37 -1.33 -8.07
C TYR A 159 18.02 -1.01 -8.71
N ASN A 160 18.03 -0.13 -9.68
CA ASN A 160 16.91 0.13 -10.58
C ASN A 160 17.45 0.38 -12.00
N LEU A 161 16.56 0.53 -13.00
CA LEU A 161 16.96 0.80 -14.38
C LEU A 161 17.87 2.03 -14.53
N ASN A 162 17.67 3.05 -13.71
CA ASN A 162 18.51 4.24 -13.71
C ASN A 162 19.95 3.93 -13.24
N HIS A 163 20.12 3.06 -12.27
CA HIS A 163 21.45 2.58 -11.84
C HIS A 163 22.15 1.81 -12.96
N LEU A 164 21.44 0.98 -13.70
CA LEU A 164 21.99 0.24 -14.86
C LEU A 164 22.40 1.19 -15.97
N LEU A 165 21.59 2.21 -16.27
CA LEU A 165 21.90 3.24 -17.29
C LEU A 165 23.14 4.08 -16.95
N HIS A 166 23.45 4.26 -15.67
CA HIS A 166 24.60 5.06 -15.18
C HIS A 166 25.79 4.20 -14.71
N GLY A 167 25.94 3.01 -15.23
CA GLY A 167 27.14 2.18 -15.01
C GLY A 167 27.17 1.42 -13.68
N GLY A 168 26.02 1.06 -13.13
CA GLY A 168 25.90 0.09 -12.05
C GLY A 168 26.31 0.58 -10.65
N LYS A 169 26.59 1.86 -10.46
CA LYS A 169 26.78 2.43 -9.12
C LYS A 169 25.44 2.87 -8.56
N PRO A 170 25.09 2.48 -7.31
CA PRO A 170 23.88 2.95 -6.67
C PRO A 170 23.96 4.47 -6.50
N ALA A 171 23.33 5.22 -7.40
CA ALA A 171 23.08 6.63 -7.15
C ALA A 171 21.90 6.73 -6.18
N LYS A 172 21.95 7.67 -5.25
CA LYS A 172 20.76 8.05 -4.48
C LYS A 172 19.67 8.42 -5.47
N THR A 173 18.57 7.67 -5.46
CA THR A 173 17.45 8.04 -6.32
C THR A 173 16.83 9.35 -5.86
N PRO A 174 16.27 10.17 -6.77
CA PRO A 174 15.57 11.40 -6.40
C PRO A 174 14.45 11.24 -5.37
N GLN A 175 14.03 10.01 -5.13
CA GLN A 175 13.04 9.65 -4.10
C GLN A 175 13.59 9.66 -2.67
N MET A 176 14.91 9.76 -2.52
CA MET A 176 15.60 9.75 -1.22
C MET A 176 16.13 11.14 -0.84
N GLN A 177 15.77 12.18 -1.62
CA GLN A 177 16.08 13.58 -1.33
C GLN A 177 14.86 14.31 -0.78
#